data_a6ebcb11a96a61e660141389dadbe681
#
_entry.id   a6ebcb11a96a61e660141389dadbe681
#
_cell.length_a   1.000
_cell.length_b   1.000
_cell.length_c   1.000
_cell.angle_alpha   90.00
_cell.angle_beta   90.00
_cell.angle_gamma   90.00
#
_symmetry.space_group_name_H-M   'P 1'
#
loop_
_entity.id
_entity.type
_entity.pdbx_description
1 polymer ?
#
loop_
_entity_poly.entity_id
_entity_poly.type
_entity_poly.pdbx_seq_one_letter_code
_entity_poly.pdbx_strand_id
1 'polypeptide(L)'
;MTTVLQEPSVARTPGTEELRIEADWKPIYRMGGVAALISVAVIVVAVPIYLISPPPTSVLDWFTLFHRNALLGLLDLDLLMLIGIAMSGLIYIALYGALRQINRPLMALGTIVGLVSVTVYFASNTAFNMLSLSSQYDAATTEAERSRLLAAGQATLAIWQGSAYDIGYVLGGVAMLIIAVVMLRSAVFSRPTAYIGLLTGALMLIPATAGTVGLVLSLVSLAPALIWDILIARTLFQLAAPRAEVATAEARAAS
;
A
#
# COMPACT_ATOMS: atom_id res chain seq x y z
N MET A 1 -4.18 36.08 -53.74
CA MET A 1 -2.82 35.83 -53.29
C MET A 1 -2.81 36.05 -51.77
N THR A 2 -3.14 35.02 -50.99
CA THR A 2 -3.35 35.11 -49.54
C THR A 2 -2.09 34.63 -48.87
N THR A 3 -1.33 35.56 -48.30
CA THR A 3 -0.11 35.25 -47.55
C THR A 3 -0.49 34.62 -46.21
N VAL A 4 -0.28 33.32 -46.05
CA VAL A 4 -0.39 32.62 -44.78
C VAL A 4 0.81 33.02 -43.94
N LEU A 5 0.58 33.82 -42.89
CA LEU A 5 1.57 34.11 -41.87
C LEU A 5 1.81 32.82 -41.10
N GLN A 6 2.96 32.20 -41.31
CA GLN A 6 3.47 31.05 -40.57
C GLN A 6 3.89 31.55 -39.17
N GLU A 7 3.12 31.21 -38.14
CA GLU A 7 3.54 31.45 -36.75
C GLU A 7 4.90 30.78 -36.50
N PRO A 8 5.84 31.46 -35.83
CA PRO A 8 7.13 30.89 -35.53
C PRO A 8 6.93 29.72 -34.56
N SER A 9 7.23 28.50 -35.03
CA SER A 9 7.37 27.32 -34.19
C SER A 9 8.43 27.61 -33.12
N VAL A 10 7.98 27.90 -31.90
CA VAL A 10 8.87 28.01 -30.74
C VAL A 10 9.52 26.62 -30.55
N ALA A 11 10.76 26.49 -30.96
CA ALA A 11 11.57 25.32 -30.76
C ALA A 11 11.66 25.07 -29.24
N ARG A 12 10.89 24.08 -28.73
CA ARG A 12 10.90 23.68 -27.32
C ARG A 12 12.28 23.09 -27.02
N THR A 13 13.06 23.78 -26.22
CA THR A 13 14.35 23.28 -25.73
C THR A 13 14.08 21.99 -24.91
N PRO A 14 14.83 20.88 -25.14
CA PRO A 14 14.61 19.61 -24.43
C PRO A 14 14.53 19.75 -22.90
N GLY A 15 15.27 20.66 -22.31
CA GLY A 15 15.25 20.93 -20.88
C GLY A 15 13.95 21.52 -20.32
N THR A 16 13.18 22.27 -21.14
CA THR A 16 11.87 22.82 -20.69
C THR A 16 10.78 21.76 -20.66
N GLU A 17 10.85 20.77 -21.51
CA GLU A 17 9.90 19.65 -21.54
C GLU A 17 10.16 18.67 -20.36
N GLU A 18 11.42 18.38 -20.05
CA GLU A 18 11.79 17.57 -18.88
C GLU A 18 11.36 18.24 -17.57
N LEU A 19 11.59 19.54 -17.42
CA LEU A 19 11.16 20.31 -16.23
C LEU A 19 9.64 20.31 -16.08
N ARG A 20 8.90 20.39 -17.18
CA ARG A 20 7.44 20.33 -17.16
C ARG A 20 6.95 18.94 -16.76
N ILE A 21 7.52 17.87 -17.32
CA ILE A 21 7.19 16.49 -16.95
C ILE A 21 7.46 16.23 -15.47
N GLU A 22 8.57 16.73 -14.92
CA GLU A 22 8.85 16.64 -13.48
C GLU A 22 7.85 17.42 -12.63
N ALA A 23 7.42 18.62 -13.10
CA ALA A 23 6.43 19.44 -12.41
C ALA A 23 5.08 18.74 -12.30
N ASP A 24 4.65 18.04 -13.35
CA ASP A 24 3.40 17.28 -13.39
C ASP A 24 3.35 16.12 -12.37
N TRP A 25 4.51 15.60 -11.93
CA TRP A 25 4.59 14.52 -10.95
C TRP A 25 4.62 14.99 -9.50
N LYS A 26 4.83 16.27 -9.21
CA LYS A 26 4.88 16.79 -7.83
C LYS A 26 3.64 16.48 -7.00
N PRO A 27 2.39 16.62 -7.52
CA PRO A 27 1.20 16.22 -6.78
C PRO A 27 1.21 14.73 -6.40
N ILE A 28 1.63 13.86 -7.32
CA ILE A 28 1.72 12.41 -7.10
C ILE A 28 2.77 12.08 -6.02
N TYR A 29 3.93 12.76 -6.01
CA TYR A 29 4.93 12.60 -4.96
C TYR A 29 4.37 13.03 -3.59
N ARG A 30 3.63 14.15 -3.53
CA ARG A 30 2.98 14.58 -2.28
C ARG A 30 1.95 13.56 -1.80
N MET A 31 1.10 13.06 -2.72
CA MET A 31 0.10 12.02 -2.40
C MET A 31 0.78 10.73 -1.91
N GLY A 32 1.84 10.26 -2.58
CA GLY A 32 2.62 9.10 -2.16
C GLY A 32 3.27 9.28 -0.78
N GLY A 33 3.80 10.48 -0.50
CA GLY A 33 4.36 10.81 0.81
C GLY A 33 3.32 10.80 1.92
N VAL A 34 2.12 11.38 1.68
CA VAL A 34 1.00 11.32 2.62
C VAL A 34 0.52 9.89 2.80
N ALA A 35 0.40 9.12 1.72
CA ALA A 35 0.01 7.72 1.77
C ALA A 35 0.96 6.89 2.63
N ALA A 36 2.28 7.10 2.51
CA ALA A 36 3.27 6.42 3.34
C ALA A 36 3.11 6.77 4.84
N LEU A 37 2.83 8.03 5.18
CA LEU A 37 2.56 8.41 6.57
C LEU A 37 1.23 7.82 7.10
N ILE A 38 0.21 7.72 6.25
CA ILE A 38 -1.05 7.04 6.62
C ILE A 38 -0.77 5.55 6.87
N SER A 39 0.03 4.88 6.05
CA SER A 39 0.43 3.48 6.27
C SER A 39 1.15 3.30 7.61
N VAL A 40 2.06 4.19 7.97
CA VAL A 40 2.71 4.22 9.29
C VAL A 40 1.68 4.35 10.40
N ALA A 41 0.74 5.31 10.30
CA ALA A 41 -0.29 5.52 11.31
C ALA A 41 -1.20 4.29 11.46
N VAL A 42 -1.57 3.64 10.35
CA VAL A 42 -2.35 2.40 10.35
C VAL A 42 -1.65 1.31 11.14
N ILE A 43 -0.37 1.06 10.88
CA ILE A 43 0.40 0.01 11.59
C ILE A 43 0.51 0.34 13.08
N VAL A 44 0.83 1.60 13.42
CA VAL A 44 0.97 2.05 14.82
C VAL A 44 -0.34 1.92 15.60
N VAL A 45 -1.49 2.06 14.94
CA VAL A 45 -2.81 1.89 15.57
C VAL A 45 -3.25 0.42 15.59
N ALA A 46 -3.04 -0.31 14.51
CA ALA A 46 -3.51 -1.70 14.38
C ALA A 46 -2.77 -2.66 15.32
N VAL A 47 -1.44 -2.54 15.44
CA VAL A 47 -0.64 -3.45 16.28
C VAL A 47 -1.10 -3.46 17.75
N PRO A 48 -1.30 -2.32 18.44
CA PRO A 48 -1.87 -2.33 19.78
C PRO A 48 -3.27 -2.94 19.86
N ILE A 49 -4.13 -2.74 18.86
CA ILE A 49 -5.48 -3.33 18.85
C ILE A 49 -5.36 -4.86 18.88
N TYR A 50 -4.57 -5.46 17.98
CA TYR A 50 -4.35 -6.91 17.95
C TYR A 50 -3.69 -7.47 19.21
N LEU A 51 -2.86 -6.68 19.90
CA LEU A 51 -2.22 -7.12 21.15
C LEU A 51 -3.19 -7.06 22.35
N ILE A 52 -4.08 -6.09 22.40
CA ILE A 52 -5.04 -5.89 23.49
C ILE A 52 -6.28 -6.78 23.29
N SER A 53 -6.73 -6.91 22.05
CA SER A 53 -7.88 -7.72 21.66
C SER A 53 -7.46 -8.68 20.54
N PRO A 54 -6.84 -9.81 20.88
CA PRO A 54 -6.44 -10.78 19.86
C PRO A 54 -7.67 -11.33 19.12
N PRO A 55 -7.58 -11.47 17.77
CA PRO A 55 -8.68 -11.98 16.97
C PRO A 55 -9.22 -13.32 17.49
N PRO A 56 -10.55 -13.51 17.56
CA PRO A 56 -11.18 -14.75 17.97
C PRO A 56 -10.76 -15.94 17.09
N THR A 57 -10.73 -17.13 17.69
CA THR A 57 -10.34 -18.37 16.98
C THR A 57 -11.54 -19.18 16.47
N SER A 58 -12.74 -18.97 17.02
CA SER A 58 -13.96 -19.66 16.61
C SER A 58 -14.95 -18.70 15.93
N VAL A 59 -15.78 -19.22 15.03
CA VAL A 59 -16.84 -18.44 14.36
C VAL A 59 -17.83 -17.86 15.37
N LEU A 60 -18.18 -18.63 16.40
CA LEU A 60 -19.12 -18.20 17.43
C LEU A 60 -18.57 -17.02 18.24
N ASP A 61 -17.27 -17.04 18.54
CA ASP A 61 -16.62 -15.93 19.24
C ASP A 61 -16.56 -14.69 18.34
N TRP A 62 -16.34 -14.86 17.03
CA TRP A 62 -16.43 -13.77 16.06
C TRP A 62 -17.84 -13.16 16.01
N PHE A 63 -18.88 -13.97 15.95
CA PHE A 63 -20.26 -13.48 15.98
C PHE A 63 -20.57 -12.77 17.31
N THR A 64 -20.09 -13.32 18.43
CA THR A 64 -20.21 -12.67 19.74
C THR A 64 -19.49 -11.33 19.79
N LEU A 65 -18.28 -11.23 19.21
CA LEU A 65 -17.52 -9.97 19.11
C LEU A 65 -18.30 -8.94 18.29
N PHE A 66 -18.79 -9.31 17.10
CA PHE A 66 -19.58 -8.42 16.26
C PHE A 66 -20.87 -7.94 16.94
N HIS A 67 -21.54 -8.81 17.68
CA HIS A 67 -22.73 -8.46 18.45
C HIS A 67 -22.41 -7.43 19.55
N ARG A 68 -21.29 -7.60 20.26
CA ARG A 68 -20.87 -6.72 21.34
C ARG A 68 -20.25 -5.40 20.85
N ASN A 69 -19.43 -5.46 19.83
CA ASN A 69 -18.70 -4.33 19.27
C ASN A 69 -18.38 -4.57 17.80
N ALA A 70 -19.30 -4.18 16.93
CA ALA A 70 -19.17 -4.37 15.49
C ALA A 70 -17.93 -3.64 14.92
N LEU A 71 -17.55 -2.47 15.47
CA LEU A 71 -16.37 -1.74 15.03
C LEU A 71 -15.09 -2.52 15.34
N LEU A 72 -14.97 -3.08 16.53
CA LEU A 72 -13.81 -3.90 16.91
C LEU A 72 -13.72 -5.15 16.04
N GLY A 73 -14.85 -5.83 15.78
CA GLY A 73 -14.90 -6.97 14.87
C GLY A 73 -14.43 -6.64 13.44
N LEU A 74 -14.81 -5.46 12.92
CA LEU A 74 -14.34 -4.98 11.63
C LEU A 74 -12.84 -4.68 11.63
N LEU A 75 -12.32 -4.07 12.70
CA LEU A 75 -10.89 -3.75 12.84
C LEU A 75 -10.05 -5.02 12.94
N ASP A 76 -10.50 -6.02 13.71
CA ASP A 76 -9.82 -7.31 13.87
C ASP A 76 -9.87 -8.18 12.60
N LEU A 77 -10.83 -7.94 11.69
CA LEU A 77 -10.86 -8.50 10.33
C LEU A 77 -10.19 -7.58 9.29
N ASP A 78 -9.11 -6.94 9.69
CA ASP A 78 -8.20 -6.19 8.80
C ASP A 78 -8.79 -4.97 8.10
N LEU A 79 -9.94 -4.43 8.55
CA LEU A 79 -10.50 -3.24 7.90
C LEU A 79 -9.53 -2.05 7.94
N LEU A 80 -8.79 -1.89 9.05
CA LEU A 80 -7.78 -0.85 9.17
C LEU A 80 -6.59 -1.13 8.23
N MET A 81 -6.17 -2.39 8.10
CA MET A 81 -5.09 -2.80 7.18
C MET A 81 -5.45 -2.56 5.72
N LEU A 82 -6.73 -2.68 5.33
CA LEU A 82 -7.17 -2.33 3.97
C LEU A 82 -6.84 -0.88 3.61
N ILE A 83 -6.92 0.04 4.57
CA ILE A 83 -6.54 1.44 4.34
C ILE A 83 -5.03 1.52 4.03
N GLY A 84 -4.18 0.86 4.82
CA GLY A 84 -2.74 0.79 4.57
C GLY A 84 -2.40 0.17 3.22
N ILE A 85 -3.06 -0.92 2.86
CA ILE A 85 -2.89 -1.59 1.55
C ILE A 85 -3.35 -0.68 0.39
N ALA A 86 -4.46 0.06 0.54
CA ALA A 86 -4.87 1.06 -0.44
C ALA A 86 -3.80 2.15 -0.63
N MET A 87 -3.21 2.62 0.48
CA MET A 87 -2.13 3.60 0.45
C MET A 87 -0.89 3.08 -0.28
N SER A 88 -0.57 1.79 -0.16
CA SER A 88 0.54 1.17 -0.90
C SER A 88 0.38 1.32 -2.41
N GLY A 89 -0.83 1.29 -2.95
CA GLY A 89 -1.09 1.56 -4.38
C GLY A 89 -0.62 2.96 -4.81
N LEU A 90 -0.90 3.99 -4.01
CA LEU A 90 -0.44 5.36 -4.25
C LEU A 90 1.09 5.47 -4.13
N ILE A 91 1.68 4.76 -3.16
CA ILE A 91 3.13 4.70 -2.98
C ILE A 91 3.78 4.09 -4.22
N TYR A 92 3.28 2.96 -4.75
CA TYR A 92 3.81 2.33 -5.96
C TYR A 92 3.78 3.26 -7.17
N ILE A 93 2.70 4.01 -7.37
CA ILE A 93 2.57 4.99 -8.46
C ILE A 93 3.59 6.14 -8.28
N ALA A 94 3.74 6.66 -7.06
CA ALA A 94 4.70 7.72 -6.78
C ALA A 94 6.16 7.25 -6.98
N LEU A 95 6.49 6.02 -6.56
CA LEU A 95 7.81 5.42 -6.77
C LEU A 95 8.09 5.15 -8.24
N TYR A 96 7.07 4.73 -9.01
CA TYR A 96 7.20 4.65 -10.47
C TYR A 96 7.61 6.00 -11.06
N GLY A 97 6.90 7.06 -10.70
CA GLY A 97 7.25 8.41 -11.15
C GLY A 97 8.69 8.81 -10.83
N ALA A 98 9.13 8.52 -9.59
CA ALA A 98 10.45 8.90 -9.09
C ALA A 98 11.60 8.07 -9.70
N LEU A 99 11.37 6.80 -10.06
CA LEU A 99 12.41 5.84 -10.43
C LEU A 99 12.36 5.38 -11.89
N ARG A 100 11.33 5.75 -12.66
CA ARG A 100 11.16 5.34 -14.07
C ARG A 100 12.31 5.73 -14.98
N GLN A 101 13.04 6.80 -14.66
CA GLN A 101 14.20 7.24 -15.43
C GLN A 101 15.42 6.33 -15.21
N ILE A 102 15.48 5.59 -14.11
CA ILE A 102 16.57 4.67 -13.78
C ILE A 102 16.39 3.33 -14.52
N ASN A 103 15.19 2.76 -14.42
CA ASN A 103 14.84 1.50 -15.11
C ASN A 103 13.33 1.42 -15.31
N ARG A 104 12.84 1.95 -16.43
CA ARG A 104 11.41 2.01 -16.74
C ARG A 104 10.74 0.63 -16.79
N PRO A 105 11.31 -0.42 -17.45
CA PRO A 105 10.68 -1.74 -17.47
C PRO A 105 10.53 -2.37 -16.10
N LEU A 106 11.58 -2.36 -15.26
CA LEU A 106 11.51 -2.93 -13.92
C LEU A 106 10.54 -2.15 -13.02
N MET A 107 10.50 -0.82 -13.12
CA MET A 107 9.55 -0.02 -12.36
C MET A 107 8.12 -0.26 -12.81
N ALA A 108 7.86 -0.41 -14.11
CA ALA A 108 6.54 -0.78 -14.61
C ALA A 108 6.12 -2.16 -14.07
N LEU A 109 7.01 -3.15 -14.13
CA LEU A 109 6.77 -4.49 -13.59
C LEU A 109 6.47 -4.44 -12.08
N GLY A 110 7.33 -3.80 -11.28
CA GLY A 110 7.16 -3.67 -9.84
C GLY A 110 5.85 -2.98 -9.47
N THR A 111 5.48 -1.92 -10.19
CA THR A 111 4.22 -1.20 -9.97
C THR A 111 3.00 -2.06 -10.34
N ILE A 112 3.02 -2.75 -11.47
CA ILE A 112 1.93 -3.64 -11.88
C ILE A 112 1.75 -4.77 -10.85
N VAL A 113 2.84 -5.44 -10.46
CA VAL A 113 2.81 -6.50 -9.44
C VAL A 113 2.28 -5.98 -8.12
N GLY A 114 2.70 -4.77 -7.70
CA GLY A 114 2.21 -4.11 -6.50
C GLY A 114 0.72 -3.78 -6.56
N LEU A 115 0.21 -3.25 -7.67
CA LEU A 115 -1.21 -2.97 -7.83
C LEU A 115 -2.06 -4.24 -7.88
N VAL A 116 -1.55 -5.31 -8.50
CA VAL A 116 -2.19 -6.64 -8.45
C VAL A 116 -2.23 -7.16 -7.02
N SER A 117 -1.12 -7.03 -6.26
CA SER A 117 -1.07 -7.37 -4.82
C SER A 117 -2.18 -6.67 -4.04
N VAL A 118 -2.31 -5.36 -4.19
CA VAL A 118 -3.39 -4.55 -3.56
C VAL A 118 -4.76 -5.11 -3.92
N THR A 119 -5.04 -5.35 -5.19
CA THR A 119 -6.34 -5.84 -5.67
C THR A 119 -6.67 -7.21 -5.10
N VAL A 120 -5.71 -8.13 -5.10
CA VAL A 120 -5.89 -9.50 -4.60
C VAL A 120 -6.08 -9.49 -3.08
N TYR A 121 -5.36 -8.64 -2.36
CA TYR A 121 -5.54 -8.48 -0.90
C TYR A 121 -6.95 -7.95 -0.57
N PHE A 122 -7.46 -6.97 -1.31
CA PHE A 122 -8.84 -6.49 -1.14
C PHE A 122 -9.87 -7.61 -1.33
N ALA A 123 -9.63 -8.51 -2.29
CA ALA A 123 -10.52 -9.64 -2.55
C ALA A 123 -10.53 -10.69 -1.42
N SER A 124 -9.50 -10.73 -0.57
CA SER A 124 -9.44 -11.63 0.60
C SER A 124 -10.24 -11.13 1.80
N ASN A 125 -10.56 -9.81 1.87
CA ASN A 125 -11.23 -9.25 3.03
C ASN A 125 -12.68 -9.66 3.11
N THR A 126 -13.10 -10.20 4.26
CA THR A 126 -14.44 -10.72 4.53
C THR A 126 -15.14 -10.03 5.69
N ALA A 127 -14.63 -8.88 6.16
CA ALA A 127 -15.12 -8.20 7.36
C ALA A 127 -16.63 -7.89 7.30
N PHE A 128 -17.10 -7.33 6.20
CA PHE A 128 -18.53 -7.02 6.03
C PHE A 128 -19.40 -8.26 5.85
N ASN A 129 -18.87 -9.33 5.27
CA ASN A 129 -19.56 -10.61 5.15
C ASN A 129 -19.78 -11.22 6.55
N MET A 130 -18.74 -11.20 7.41
CA MET A 130 -18.84 -11.68 8.79
C MET A 130 -19.81 -10.86 9.63
N LEU A 131 -19.79 -9.52 9.49
CA LEU A 131 -20.77 -8.64 10.14
C LEU A 131 -22.19 -9.00 9.74
N SER A 132 -22.46 -9.23 8.45
CA SER A 132 -23.78 -9.63 7.95
C SER A 132 -24.21 -11.00 8.48
N LEU A 133 -23.30 -11.98 8.48
CA LEU A 133 -23.58 -13.32 9.01
C LEU A 133 -23.85 -13.30 10.52
N SER A 134 -23.12 -12.50 11.29
CA SER A 134 -23.35 -12.31 12.72
C SER A 134 -24.74 -11.74 12.99
N SER A 135 -25.15 -10.70 12.25
CA SER A 135 -26.49 -10.11 12.41
C SER A 135 -27.61 -11.11 12.08
N GLN A 136 -27.42 -11.96 11.06
CA GLN A 136 -28.36 -13.00 10.72
C GLN A 136 -28.41 -14.11 11.80
N TYR A 137 -27.26 -14.46 12.38
CA TYR A 137 -27.17 -15.44 13.46
C TYR A 137 -27.95 -15.00 14.69
N ASP A 138 -27.86 -13.73 15.06
CA ASP A 138 -28.61 -13.16 16.19
C ASP A 138 -30.13 -13.16 15.94
N ALA A 139 -30.55 -12.99 14.70
CA ALA A 139 -31.97 -13.02 14.29
C ALA A 139 -32.51 -14.44 14.10
N ALA A 140 -31.65 -15.47 14.03
CA ALA A 140 -32.04 -16.85 13.76
C ALA A 140 -32.90 -17.44 14.90
N THR A 141 -34.04 -18.03 14.55
CA THR A 141 -35.00 -18.60 15.52
C THR A 141 -34.88 -20.10 15.67
N THR A 142 -34.19 -20.79 14.73
CA THR A 142 -34.03 -22.26 14.76
C THR A 142 -32.58 -22.69 14.85
N GLU A 143 -32.33 -23.83 15.51
CA GLU A 143 -30.98 -24.40 15.60
C GLU A 143 -30.42 -24.81 14.21
N ALA A 144 -31.30 -25.25 13.30
CA ALA A 144 -30.89 -25.58 11.94
C ALA A 144 -30.39 -24.35 11.16
N GLU A 145 -31.00 -23.19 11.37
CA GLU A 145 -30.57 -21.93 10.78
C GLU A 145 -29.25 -21.44 11.38
N ARG A 146 -29.13 -21.48 12.71
CA ARG A 146 -27.88 -21.14 13.41
C ARG A 146 -26.69 -22.00 12.95
N SER A 147 -26.92 -23.33 12.84
CA SER A 147 -25.90 -24.25 12.36
C SER A 147 -25.43 -23.92 10.93
N ARG A 148 -26.36 -23.56 10.03
CA ARG A 148 -26.02 -23.13 8.65
C ARG A 148 -25.21 -21.84 8.64
N LEU A 149 -25.56 -20.86 9.48
CA LEU A 149 -24.84 -19.60 9.58
C LEU A 149 -23.44 -19.76 10.17
N LEU A 150 -23.25 -20.65 11.15
CA LEU A 150 -21.93 -21.02 11.66
C LEU A 150 -21.06 -21.66 10.56
N ALA A 151 -21.63 -22.58 9.76
CA ALA A 151 -20.90 -23.19 8.66
C ALA A 151 -20.52 -22.15 7.58
N ALA A 152 -21.41 -21.20 7.27
CA ALA A 152 -21.12 -20.09 6.37
C ALA A 152 -20.01 -19.17 6.93
N GLY A 153 -20.06 -18.87 8.23
CA GLY A 153 -19.01 -18.11 8.91
C GLY A 153 -17.65 -18.81 8.86
N GLN A 154 -17.62 -20.14 9.04
CA GLN A 154 -16.39 -20.94 8.92
C GLN A 154 -15.79 -20.85 7.51
N ALA A 155 -16.62 -20.97 6.47
CA ALA A 155 -16.17 -20.80 5.09
C ALA A 155 -15.64 -19.37 4.82
N THR A 156 -16.30 -18.37 5.39
CA THR A 156 -15.92 -16.95 5.26
C THR A 156 -14.55 -16.67 5.92
N LEU A 157 -14.29 -17.22 7.10
CA LEU A 157 -12.98 -17.12 7.76
C LEU A 157 -11.88 -17.84 6.97
N ALA A 158 -12.19 -18.99 6.36
CA ALA A 158 -11.25 -19.71 5.50
C ALA A 158 -10.87 -18.90 4.23
N ILE A 159 -11.75 -18.04 3.74
CA ILE A 159 -11.44 -17.10 2.63
C ILE A 159 -10.51 -15.99 3.12
N TRP A 160 -10.77 -15.42 4.30
CA TRP A 160 -9.98 -14.32 4.87
C TRP A 160 -8.48 -14.67 5.02
N GLN A 161 -8.17 -15.88 5.47
CA GLN A 161 -6.80 -16.39 5.61
C GLN A 161 -6.42 -17.36 4.48
N GLY A 162 -7.09 -17.26 3.34
CA GLY A 162 -6.91 -18.17 2.22
C GLY A 162 -5.93 -17.67 1.15
N SER A 163 -5.95 -18.37 0.02
CA SER A 163 -5.01 -18.16 -1.09
C SER A 163 -4.93 -16.73 -1.60
N ALA A 164 -6.03 -15.97 -1.58
CA ALA A 164 -6.01 -14.58 -2.03
C ALA A 164 -5.17 -13.70 -1.09
N TYR A 165 -5.29 -13.90 0.23
CA TYR A 165 -4.45 -13.23 1.22
C TYR A 165 -2.96 -13.55 0.98
N ASP A 166 -2.61 -14.84 0.89
CA ASP A 166 -1.23 -15.30 0.73
C ASP A 166 -0.61 -14.78 -0.57
N ILE A 167 -1.34 -14.89 -1.69
CA ILE A 167 -0.88 -14.41 -2.99
C ILE A 167 -0.69 -12.88 -2.94
N GLY A 168 -1.65 -12.15 -2.40
CA GLY A 168 -1.55 -10.69 -2.25
C GLY A 168 -0.32 -10.29 -1.43
N TYR A 169 -0.11 -10.95 -0.29
CA TYR A 169 1.03 -10.70 0.60
C TYR A 169 2.37 -10.96 -0.09
N VAL A 170 2.54 -12.12 -0.72
CA VAL A 170 3.78 -12.48 -1.44
C VAL A 170 4.04 -11.56 -2.64
N LEU A 171 3.02 -11.24 -3.42
CA LEU A 171 3.16 -10.29 -4.53
C LEU A 171 3.58 -8.89 -4.05
N GLY A 172 3.09 -8.44 -2.90
CA GLY A 172 3.54 -7.21 -2.26
C GLY A 172 5.03 -7.23 -1.94
N GLY A 173 5.51 -8.35 -1.36
CA GLY A 173 6.94 -8.58 -1.11
C GLY A 173 7.76 -8.57 -2.40
N VAL A 174 7.30 -9.25 -3.45
CA VAL A 174 7.96 -9.26 -4.77
C VAL A 174 8.02 -7.85 -5.38
N ALA A 175 6.93 -7.10 -5.34
CA ALA A 175 6.91 -5.73 -5.82
C ALA A 175 7.93 -4.85 -5.10
N MET A 176 7.98 -4.96 -3.76
CA MET A 176 8.94 -4.23 -2.93
C MET A 176 10.38 -4.62 -3.26
N LEU A 177 10.70 -5.90 -3.47
CA LEU A 177 12.03 -6.35 -3.89
C LEU A 177 12.45 -5.75 -5.23
N ILE A 178 11.56 -5.79 -6.24
CA ILE A 178 11.84 -5.20 -7.56
C ILE A 178 12.14 -3.70 -7.42
N ILE A 179 11.30 -2.96 -6.71
CA ILE A 179 11.44 -1.52 -6.51
C ILE A 179 12.73 -1.21 -5.74
N ALA A 180 13.03 -1.94 -4.68
CA ALA A 180 14.23 -1.75 -3.88
C ALA A 180 15.52 -2.03 -4.67
N VAL A 181 15.53 -3.02 -5.57
CA VAL A 181 16.65 -3.27 -6.50
C VAL A 181 16.88 -2.07 -7.43
N VAL A 182 15.81 -1.43 -7.93
CA VAL A 182 15.96 -0.21 -8.74
C VAL A 182 16.45 0.96 -7.89
N MET A 183 15.98 1.08 -6.64
CA MET A 183 16.46 2.11 -5.70
C MET A 183 17.96 2.02 -5.45
N LEU A 184 18.58 0.81 -5.39
CA LEU A 184 20.02 0.64 -5.22
C LEU A 184 20.85 1.29 -6.35
N ARG A 185 20.26 1.43 -7.53
CA ARG A 185 20.89 2.03 -8.73
C ARG A 185 20.55 3.51 -8.88
N SER A 186 19.78 4.07 -7.96
CA SER A 186 19.27 5.43 -8.00
C SER A 186 20.04 6.32 -7.05
N ALA A 187 20.22 7.59 -7.42
CA ALA A 187 20.66 8.65 -6.52
C ALA A 187 19.47 9.35 -5.80
N VAL A 188 18.22 9.02 -6.16
CA VAL A 188 17.02 9.64 -5.58
C VAL A 188 16.79 9.18 -4.16
N PHE A 189 16.93 7.87 -3.92
CA PHE A 189 16.76 7.27 -2.61
C PHE A 189 18.11 6.87 -2.01
N SER A 190 18.21 6.97 -0.68
CA SER A 190 19.43 6.55 0.02
C SER A 190 19.61 5.03 -0.06
N ARG A 191 20.86 4.55 -0.05
CA ARG A 191 21.15 3.11 0.00
C ARG A 191 20.51 2.40 1.20
N PRO A 192 20.49 2.97 2.43
CA PRO A 192 19.77 2.38 3.55
C PRO A 192 18.29 2.16 3.25
N THR A 193 17.60 3.11 2.59
CA THR A 193 16.18 2.95 2.19
C THR A 193 16.01 1.72 1.29
N ALA A 194 16.89 1.54 0.32
CA ALA A 194 16.84 0.38 -0.57
C ALA A 194 17.10 -0.95 0.16
N TYR A 195 18.09 -1.00 1.07
CA TYR A 195 18.37 -2.22 1.85
C TYR A 195 17.23 -2.57 2.81
N ILE A 196 16.62 -1.57 3.45
CA ILE A 196 15.45 -1.80 4.31
C ILE A 196 14.27 -2.32 3.47
N GLY A 197 14.05 -1.79 2.26
CA GLY A 197 13.05 -2.31 1.33
C GLY A 197 13.31 -3.75 0.90
N LEU A 198 14.58 -4.11 0.62
CA LEU A 198 14.97 -5.49 0.33
C LEU A 198 14.71 -6.43 1.51
N LEU A 199 15.07 -6.02 2.72
CA LEU A 199 14.83 -6.79 3.94
C LEU A 199 13.33 -7.02 4.14
N THR A 200 12.53 -5.96 4.07
CA THR A 200 11.07 -6.04 4.23
C THR A 200 10.45 -6.96 3.18
N GLY A 201 10.79 -6.76 1.89
CA GLY A 201 10.28 -7.58 0.81
C GLY A 201 10.67 -9.05 0.94
N ALA A 202 11.90 -9.36 1.39
CA ALA A 202 12.34 -10.73 1.62
C ALA A 202 11.57 -11.40 2.78
N LEU A 203 11.32 -10.69 3.87
CA LEU A 203 10.53 -11.20 5.00
C LEU A 203 9.07 -11.46 4.59
N MET A 204 8.53 -10.69 3.66
CA MET A 204 7.17 -10.85 3.13
C MET A 204 7.01 -12.00 2.11
N LEU A 205 8.06 -12.73 1.73
CA LEU A 205 7.91 -13.90 0.84
C LEU A 205 7.26 -15.10 1.52
N ILE A 206 7.21 -15.12 2.86
CA ILE A 206 6.55 -16.16 3.64
C ILE A 206 5.35 -15.52 4.35
N PRO A 207 4.10 -15.85 3.96
CA PRO A 207 2.92 -15.23 4.54
C PRO A 207 2.69 -15.66 5.98
N ALA A 208 1.95 -14.82 6.76
CA ALA A 208 1.66 -15.08 8.17
C ALA A 208 0.90 -16.41 8.40
N THR A 209 0.17 -16.88 7.42
CA THR A 209 -0.60 -18.14 7.42
C THR A 209 0.28 -19.39 7.32
N ALA A 210 1.56 -19.24 6.96
CA ALA A 210 2.52 -20.36 6.86
C ALA A 210 3.03 -20.84 8.24
N GLY A 211 2.14 -20.94 9.21
CA GLY A 211 2.42 -21.42 10.57
C GLY A 211 3.26 -20.44 11.40
N THR A 212 3.89 -20.94 12.46
CA THR A 212 4.65 -20.11 13.41
C THR A 212 5.76 -19.31 12.73
N VAL A 213 6.46 -19.90 11.76
CA VAL A 213 7.55 -19.24 11.03
C VAL A 213 7.01 -18.06 10.24
N GLY A 214 5.92 -18.25 9.49
CA GLY A 214 5.28 -17.18 8.74
C GLY A 214 4.80 -16.05 9.63
N LEU A 215 4.14 -16.38 10.75
CA LEU A 215 3.67 -15.40 11.73
C LEU A 215 4.84 -14.57 12.30
N VAL A 216 5.92 -15.22 12.72
CA VAL A 216 7.10 -14.52 13.28
C VAL A 216 7.73 -13.61 12.24
N LEU A 217 7.94 -14.09 11.01
CA LEU A 217 8.54 -13.29 9.93
C LEU A 217 7.65 -12.10 9.56
N SER A 218 6.34 -12.28 9.53
CA SER A 218 5.40 -11.20 9.25
C SER A 218 5.42 -10.13 10.35
N LEU A 219 5.46 -10.52 11.62
CA LEU A 219 5.58 -9.56 12.74
C LEU A 219 6.93 -8.83 12.71
N VAL A 220 8.03 -9.54 12.45
CA VAL A 220 9.36 -8.94 12.33
C VAL A 220 9.43 -7.97 11.16
N SER A 221 8.71 -8.24 10.05
CA SER A 221 8.69 -7.36 8.88
C SER A 221 8.06 -5.99 9.12
N LEU A 222 7.23 -5.85 10.16
CA LEU A 222 6.55 -4.57 10.47
C LEU A 222 7.55 -3.47 10.84
N ALA A 223 8.61 -3.78 11.59
CA ALA A 223 9.60 -2.78 11.99
C ALA A 223 10.36 -2.18 10.79
N PRO A 224 10.99 -2.98 9.90
CA PRO A 224 11.63 -2.42 8.72
C PRO A 224 10.61 -1.79 7.74
N ALA A 225 9.36 -2.27 7.65
CA ALA A 225 8.31 -1.66 6.84
C ALA A 225 7.99 -0.24 7.32
N LEU A 226 7.80 -0.03 8.63
CA LEU A 226 7.59 1.31 9.21
C LEU A 226 8.74 2.27 8.88
N ILE A 227 9.98 1.81 9.07
CA ILE A 227 11.16 2.63 8.77
C ILE A 227 11.21 2.97 7.28
N TRP A 228 10.91 1.99 6.41
CA TRP A 228 10.90 2.18 4.97
C TRP A 228 9.86 3.22 4.55
N ASP A 229 8.62 3.13 5.06
CA ASP A 229 7.55 4.08 4.76
C ASP A 229 7.91 5.50 5.20
N ILE A 230 8.53 5.68 6.37
CA ILE A 230 9.00 7.00 6.83
C ILE A 230 10.07 7.56 5.89
N LEU A 231 11.04 6.75 5.47
CA LEU A 231 12.10 7.17 4.57
C LEU A 231 11.57 7.50 3.17
N ILE A 232 10.60 6.72 2.68
CA ILE A 232 9.90 6.98 1.41
C ILE A 232 9.14 8.30 1.51
N ALA A 233 8.33 8.49 2.56
CA ALA A 233 7.57 9.73 2.77
C ALA A 233 8.49 10.96 2.73
N ARG A 234 9.60 10.92 3.49
CA ARG A 234 10.60 12.00 3.50
C ARG A 234 11.11 12.32 2.11
N THR A 235 11.55 11.32 1.36
CA THR A 235 12.12 11.52 0.02
C THR A 235 11.06 12.04 -0.96
N LEU A 236 9.84 11.48 -0.93
CA LEU A 236 8.76 11.92 -1.81
C LEU A 236 8.35 13.38 -1.53
N PHE A 237 8.32 13.82 -0.26
CA PHE A 237 8.09 15.23 0.06
C PHE A 237 9.21 16.13 -0.40
N GLN A 238 10.47 15.70 -0.35
CA GLN A 238 11.60 16.44 -0.90
C GLN A 238 11.48 16.61 -2.43
N LEU A 239 11.05 15.57 -3.15
CA LEU A 239 10.79 15.64 -4.59
C LEU A 239 9.60 16.54 -4.94
N ALA A 240 8.61 16.64 -4.05
CA ALA A 240 7.44 17.50 -4.22
C ALA A 240 7.71 18.98 -3.88
N ALA A 241 8.82 19.28 -3.19
CA ALA A 241 9.16 20.64 -2.80
C ALA A 241 9.50 21.53 -4.02
N PRO A 242 9.17 22.84 -3.99
CA PRO A 242 9.63 23.78 -5.02
C PRO A 242 11.17 23.81 -5.03
N ARG A 243 11.77 23.61 -6.19
CA ARG A 243 13.21 23.86 -6.33
C ARG A 243 13.47 25.37 -6.21
N ALA A 244 14.21 25.78 -5.20
CA ALA A 244 14.59 27.20 -4.98
C ALA A 244 15.35 27.81 -6.17
N GLU A 245 15.90 26.99 -7.06
CA GLU A 245 16.63 27.43 -8.26
C GLU A 245 15.75 28.06 -9.34
N VAL A 246 14.47 27.67 -9.44
CA VAL A 246 13.55 28.28 -10.42
C VAL A 246 13.23 29.71 -10.02
N ALA A 247 13.03 29.97 -8.73
CA ALA A 247 12.77 31.32 -8.22
C ALA A 247 13.98 32.26 -8.38
N THR A 248 15.21 31.74 -8.25
CA THR A 248 16.42 32.54 -8.49
C THR A 248 16.71 32.77 -9.97
N ALA A 249 16.35 31.85 -10.85
CA ALA A 249 16.47 32.02 -12.31
C ALA A 249 15.45 33.03 -12.84
N GLU A 250 14.20 32.98 -12.37
CA GLU A 250 13.15 33.94 -12.70
C GLU A 250 13.46 35.35 -12.16
N ALA A 251 14.00 35.44 -10.94
CA ALA A 251 14.44 36.72 -10.38
C ALA A 251 15.64 37.33 -11.13
N ARG A 252 16.54 36.50 -11.68
CA ARG A 252 17.67 36.96 -12.52
C ARG A 252 17.24 37.33 -13.95
N ALA A 253 16.18 36.73 -14.49
CA ALA A 253 15.66 37.06 -15.80
C ALA A 253 14.80 38.32 -15.78
N ALA A 254 14.31 38.73 -14.60
CA ALA A 254 13.50 39.95 -14.40
C ALA A 254 14.33 41.18 -13.98
N SER A 255 15.65 41.03 -13.75
CA SER A 255 16.59 42.11 -13.43
C SER A 255 17.44 42.47 -14.66
#